data_97026c9f33f7fd7bc99fd2a61706cd43
#
_entry.id   97026c9f33f7fd7bc99fd2a61706cd43
#
_cell.length_a   1.000
_cell.length_b   1.000
_cell.length_c   1.000
_cell.angle_alpha   90.00
_cell.angle_beta   90.00
_cell.angle_gamma   90.00
#
_symmetry.space_group_name_H-M   'P 1'
#
loop_
_entity.id
_entity.type
_entity.pdbx_description
1 polymer ?
#
loop_
_entity_poly.entity_id
_entity_poly.type
_entity_poly.pdbx_seq_one_letter_code
_entity_poly.pdbx_strand_id
1 'polypeptide(L)'
;MHHVAYTVPDLDQAVDFFVDVLGAELAYRIGPVEFPDSDWMERYLGVHPKATMDLAMLRLGPVSNCELFQYSAPEQRREMPRNSDWGGHHLAFHVADMEEAVAYLRAQPGVRILGEPQPLDPGSTRGDSWVYFLSPWGMQMELIRMPPGMAYESRTTTRLYQPEDH
;
A
#
# COMPACT_ATOMS: atom_id res chain seq x y z
N MET A 1 6.46 9.47 10.54
CA MET A 1 6.94 8.15 10.05
C MET A 1 7.71 8.40 8.77
N HIS A 2 8.84 7.69 8.47
CA HIS A 2 9.64 7.96 7.26
C HIS A 2 9.07 7.20 6.04
N HIS A 3 8.89 5.87 6.17
CA HIS A 3 8.31 5.04 5.12
C HIS A 3 7.54 3.84 5.69
N VAL A 4 6.74 3.22 4.86
CA VAL A 4 6.24 1.86 4.98
C VAL A 4 6.93 1.00 3.93
N ALA A 5 7.13 -0.29 4.19
CA ALA A 5 7.81 -1.19 3.27
C ALA A 5 6.96 -2.43 2.97
N TYR A 6 7.00 -2.89 1.72
CA TYR A 6 6.27 -4.06 1.26
C TYR A 6 7.14 -4.93 0.37
N THR A 7 7.01 -6.24 0.53
CA THR A 7 7.59 -7.20 -0.42
C THR A 7 6.59 -7.50 -1.52
N VAL A 8 7.03 -7.35 -2.77
CA VAL A 8 6.23 -7.57 -3.97
C VAL A 8 6.82 -8.71 -4.81
N PRO A 9 6.04 -9.40 -5.64
CA PRO A 9 6.55 -10.50 -6.46
C PRO A 9 7.43 -10.06 -7.62
N ASP A 10 7.19 -8.86 -8.16
CA ASP A 10 7.87 -8.26 -9.30
C ASP A 10 8.00 -6.75 -9.05
N LEU A 11 9.24 -6.28 -8.94
CA LEU A 11 9.52 -4.89 -8.57
C LEU A 11 9.19 -3.92 -9.71
N ASP A 12 9.41 -4.32 -10.96
CA ASP A 12 9.12 -3.46 -12.10
C ASP A 12 7.61 -3.28 -12.25
N GLN A 13 6.84 -4.38 -12.23
CA GLN A 13 5.39 -4.32 -12.25
C GLN A 13 4.84 -3.45 -11.10
N ALA A 14 5.39 -3.61 -9.90
CA ALA A 14 4.93 -2.85 -8.75
C ALA A 14 5.26 -1.36 -8.87
N VAL A 15 6.46 -1.00 -9.29
CA VAL A 15 6.85 0.40 -9.51
C VAL A 15 5.98 1.04 -10.58
N ASP A 16 5.77 0.38 -11.72
CA ASP A 16 4.91 0.90 -12.80
C ASP A 16 3.48 1.13 -12.28
N PHE A 17 2.92 0.19 -11.52
CA PHE A 17 1.60 0.34 -10.93
C PHE A 17 1.52 1.53 -9.95
N PHE A 18 2.49 1.66 -9.04
CA PHE A 18 2.51 2.77 -8.09
C PHE A 18 2.71 4.13 -8.78
N VAL A 19 3.53 4.19 -9.81
CA VAL A 19 3.80 5.45 -10.56
C VAL A 19 2.64 5.79 -11.49
N ASP A 20 2.25 4.87 -12.38
CA ASP A 20 1.33 5.17 -13.47
C ASP A 20 -0.14 5.14 -13.03
N VAL A 21 -0.49 4.31 -12.02
CA VAL A 21 -1.87 4.17 -11.54
C VAL A 21 -2.13 4.96 -10.27
N LEU A 22 -1.21 4.94 -9.30
CA LEU A 22 -1.41 5.58 -8.01
C LEU A 22 -0.72 6.95 -7.88
N GLY A 23 0.00 7.41 -8.92
CA GLY A 23 0.61 8.73 -8.96
C GLY A 23 1.83 8.91 -8.05
N ALA A 24 2.52 7.82 -7.72
CA ALA A 24 3.77 7.87 -6.97
C ALA A 24 4.93 8.41 -7.82
N GLU A 25 5.96 8.91 -7.16
CA GLU A 25 7.20 9.32 -7.82
C GLU A 25 8.34 8.37 -7.41
N LEU A 26 9.03 7.78 -8.38
CA LEU A 26 10.20 6.94 -8.11
C LEU A 26 11.39 7.83 -7.72
N ALA A 27 11.91 7.64 -6.51
CA ALA A 27 13.08 8.38 -6.01
C ALA A 27 14.39 7.68 -6.40
N TYR A 28 14.53 6.39 -6.11
CA TYR A 28 15.73 5.61 -6.48
C TYR A 28 15.45 4.10 -6.42
N ARG A 29 16.37 3.32 -7.00
CA ARG A 29 16.45 1.87 -6.90
C ARG A 29 17.79 1.43 -6.39
N ILE A 30 17.85 0.31 -5.69
CA ILE A 30 19.07 -0.36 -5.24
C ILE A 30 18.94 -1.84 -5.53
N GLY A 31 20.01 -2.48 -5.96
CA GLY A 31 20.06 -3.91 -6.18
C GLY A 31 20.84 -4.30 -7.44
N PRO A 32 21.08 -5.60 -7.63
CA PRO A 32 20.84 -6.65 -6.66
C PRO A 32 21.76 -6.57 -5.43
N VAL A 33 21.24 -6.86 -4.26
CA VAL A 33 21.98 -6.97 -2.99
C VAL A 33 21.97 -8.42 -2.55
N GLU A 34 23.15 -8.99 -2.34
CA GLU A 34 23.33 -10.35 -1.84
C GLU A 34 24.67 -10.49 -1.13
N PHE A 35 24.74 -11.39 -0.17
CA PHE A 35 25.95 -11.71 0.60
C PHE A 35 26.06 -13.24 0.77
N PRO A 36 26.39 -13.99 -0.32
CA PRO A 36 26.28 -15.44 -0.36
C PRO A 36 27.20 -16.17 0.63
N ASP A 37 28.32 -15.55 1.01
CA ASP A 37 29.34 -16.14 1.89
C ASP A 37 29.24 -15.65 3.35
N SER A 38 28.12 -15.04 3.74
CA SER A 38 27.92 -14.52 5.09
C SER A 38 26.46 -14.64 5.56
N ASP A 39 26.26 -14.42 6.86
CA ASP A 39 24.94 -14.35 7.50
C ASP A 39 24.33 -12.93 7.48
N TRP A 40 24.93 -12.03 6.69
CA TRP A 40 24.56 -10.61 6.71
C TRP A 40 23.07 -10.37 6.45
N MET A 41 22.48 -11.06 5.45
CA MET A 41 21.06 -10.94 5.10
C MET A 41 20.14 -11.34 6.25
N GLU A 42 20.46 -12.42 6.96
CA GLU A 42 19.70 -12.85 8.12
C GLU A 42 19.91 -11.91 9.31
N ARG A 43 21.15 -11.59 9.60
CA ARG A 43 21.54 -10.83 10.80
C ARG A 43 21.00 -9.40 10.79
N TYR A 44 21.00 -8.72 9.63
CA TYR A 44 20.66 -7.32 9.54
C TYR A 44 19.29 -7.03 8.90
N LEU A 45 18.78 -7.93 8.07
CA LEU A 45 17.49 -7.78 7.41
C LEU A 45 16.41 -8.76 7.92
N GLY A 46 16.80 -9.78 8.70
CA GLY A 46 15.87 -10.78 9.20
C GLY A 46 15.28 -11.66 8.09
N VAL A 47 15.98 -11.82 6.97
CA VAL A 47 15.57 -12.64 5.83
C VAL A 47 16.46 -13.88 5.71
N HIS A 48 16.10 -14.82 4.83
CA HIS A 48 16.93 -16.01 4.61
C HIS A 48 18.36 -15.59 4.20
N PRO A 49 19.45 -16.23 4.76
CA PRO A 49 20.82 -15.81 4.50
C PRO A 49 21.23 -15.87 3.02
N LYS A 50 20.57 -16.70 2.21
CA LYS A 50 20.78 -16.79 0.75
C LYS A 50 19.77 -15.97 -0.05
N ALA A 51 19.09 -15.01 0.58
CA ALA A 51 18.18 -14.13 -0.15
C ALA A 51 18.98 -13.16 -1.04
N THR A 52 18.42 -12.88 -2.21
CA THR A 52 18.79 -11.70 -3.02
C THR A 52 17.67 -10.67 -2.90
N MET A 53 17.98 -9.40 -3.06
CA MET A 53 17.06 -8.30 -2.86
C MET A 53 17.29 -7.21 -3.90
N ASP A 54 16.20 -6.75 -4.50
CA ASP A 54 16.11 -5.48 -5.19
C ASP A 54 15.09 -4.60 -4.47
N LEU A 55 15.30 -3.29 -4.45
CA LEU A 55 14.35 -2.35 -3.85
C LEU A 55 14.14 -1.10 -4.69
N ALA A 56 12.99 -0.47 -4.49
CA ALA A 56 12.68 0.85 -4.99
C ALA A 56 12.08 1.70 -3.88
N MET A 57 12.53 2.95 -3.76
CA MET A 57 11.94 3.94 -2.89
C MET A 57 11.06 4.88 -3.70
N LEU A 58 9.82 5.01 -3.29
CA LEU A 58 8.83 5.88 -3.93
C LEU A 58 8.33 6.93 -2.94
N ARG A 59 7.94 8.08 -3.48
CA ARG A 59 7.17 9.10 -2.76
C ARG A 59 5.69 8.97 -3.13
N LEU A 60 4.84 8.89 -2.12
CA LEU A 60 3.38 8.88 -2.24
C LEU A 60 2.83 10.21 -1.72
N GLY A 61 2.49 11.12 -2.62
CA GLY A 61 2.04 12.45 -2.26
C GLY A 61 3.09 13.27 -1.47
N PRO A 62 2.68 14.31 -0.73
CA PRO A 62 3.62 15.26 -0.13
C PRO A 62 4.32 14.75 1.13
N VAL A 63 3.76 13.75 1.83
CA VAL A 63 4.17 13.41 3.21
C VAL A 63 4.48 11.93 3.46
N SER A 64 4.36 11.07 2.46
CA SER A 64 4.52 9.62 2.63
C SER A 64 5.55 9.04 1.67
N ASN A 65 6.33 8.08 2.14
CA ASN A 65 7.20 7.28 1.29
C ASN A 65 6.81 5.81 1.40
N CYS A 66 7.02 5.09 0.30
CA CYS A 66 6.82 3.65 0.22
C CYS A 66 8.09 3.00 -0.32
N GLU A 67 8.57 1.97 0.38
CA GLU A 67 9.70 1.17 -0.05
C GLU A 67 9.19 -0.18 -0.55
N LEU A 68 9.49 -0.51 -1.79
CA LEU A 68 9.10 -1.78 -2.39
C LEU A 68 10.33 -2.68 -2.49
N PHE A 69 10.20 -3.90 -1.99
CA PHE A 69 11.22 -4.94 -2.07
C PHE A 69 10.79 -6.07 -2.98
N GLN A 70 11.69 -6.55 -3.80
CA GLN A 70 11.59 -7.87 -4.40
C GLN A 70 12.68 -8.76 -3.81
N TYR A 71 12.27 -9.77 -3.05
CA TYR A 71 13.18 -10.79 -2.55
C TYR A 71 13.07 -12.06 -3.37
N SER A 72 14.21 -12.73 -3.57
CA SER A 72 14.27 -14.13 -3.98
C SER A 72 15.00 -14.94 -2.92
N ALA A 73 14.34 -15.91 -2.32
CA ALA A 73 14.89 -16.71 -1.24
C ALA A 73 14.39 -18.15 -1.29
N PRO A 74 15.18 -19.14 -0.80
CA PRO A 74 14.69 -20.49 -0.55
C PRO A 74 13.48 -20.46 0.41
N GLU A 75 12.48 -21.32 0.14
CA GLU A 75 11.28 -21.46 0.99
C GLU A 75 10.44 -20.17 1.19
N GLN A 76 10.60 -19.19 0.31
CA GLN A 76 9.82 -17.97 0.35
C GLN A 76 8.32 -18.26 0.22
N ARG A 77 7.52 -17.71 1.14
CA ARG A 77 6.07 -17.69 1.00
C ARG A 77 5.69 -16.68 -0.10
N ARG A 78 4.91 -17.13 -1.07
CA ARG A 78 4.53 -16.33 -2.27
C ARG A 78 3.07 -15.94 -2.30
N GLU A 79 2.31 -16.28 -1.26
CA GLU A 79 0.90 -15.93 -1.16
C GLU A 79 0.76 -14.59 -0.43
N MET A 80 -0.03 -13.67 -1.01
CA MET A 80 -0.38 -12.44 -0.34
C MET A 80 -1.25 -12.73 0.87
N PRO A 81 -0.94 -12.16 2.06
CA PRO A 81 -1.77 -12.35 3.23
C PRO A 81 -3.15 -11.71 3.01
N ARG A 82 -4.18 -12.31 3.57
CA ARG A 82 -5.49 -11.65 3.68
C ARG A 82 -5.42 -10.57 4.76
N ASN A 83 -6.30 -9.59 4.69
CA ASN A 83 -6.42 -8.57 5.73
C ASN A 83 -6.60 -9.16 7.14
N SER A 84 -7.19 -10.37 7.24
CA SER A 84 -7.43 -11.09 8.50
C SER A 84 -6.25 -11.91 9.01
N ASP A 85 -5.21 -12.09 8.25
CA ASP A 85 -4.07 -12.92 8.61
C ASP A 85 -3.05 -12.10 9.44
N TRP A 86 -2.25 -12.77 10.24
CA TRP A 86 -1.14 -12.09 10.89
C TRP A 86 -0.14 -11.60 9.85
N GLY A 87 0.17 -10.29 9.90
CA GLY A 87 0.89 -9.60 8.83
C GLY A 87 -0.01 -9.08 7.70
N GLY A 88 -1.33 -9.35 7.78
CA GLY A 88 -2.30 -8.75 6.88
C GLY A 88 -2.32 -7.23 7.02
N HIS A 89 -2.39 -6.55 5.90
CA HIS A 89 -2.36 -5.08 5.84
C HIS A 89 -3.04 -4.57 4.58
N HIS A 90 -3.31 -3.28 4.57
CA HIS A 90 -3.70 -2.56 3.37
C HIS A 90 -3.18 -1.13 3.42
N LEU A 91 -3.04 -0.51 2.25
CA LEU A 91 -2.82 0.93 2.09
C LEU A 91 -4.16 1.58 1.77
N ALA A 92 -4.48 2.68 2.47
CA ALA A 92 -5.67 3.47 2.19
C ALA A 92 -5.28 4.77 1.49
N PHE A 93 -5.95 5.06 0.37
CA PHE A 93 -5.79 6.27 -0.43
C PHE A 93 -7.03 7.13 -0.29
N HIS A 94 -6.85 8.36 0.20
CA HIS A 94 -7.92 9.33 0.26
C HIS A 94 -8.30 9.81 -1.13
N VAL A 95 -9.60 9.87 -1.42
CA VAL A 95 -10.15 10.35 -2.68
C VAL A 95 -11.24 11.39 -2.44
N ALA A 96 -11.29 12.41 -3.28
CA ALA A 96 -12.34 13.43 -3.22
C ALA A 96 -13.66 12.91 -3.79
N ASP A 97 -13.60 12.14 -4.88
CA ASP A 97 -14.75 11.51 -5.53
C ASP A 97 -14.58 10.00 -5.60
N MET A 98 -15.40 9.27 -4.84
CA MET A 98 -15.34 7.81 -4.76
C MET A 98 -15.79 7.13 -6.06
N GLU A 99 -16.80 7.67 -6.73
CA GLU A 99 -17.34 7.08 -7.97
C GLU A 99 -16.33 7.20 -9.11
N GLU A 100 -15.73 8.38 -9.26
CA GLU A 100 -14.70 8.62 -10.25
C GLU A 100 -13.45 7.74 -10.00
N ALA A 101 -12.98 7.67 -8.76
CA ALA A 101 -11.82 6.85 -8.39
C ALA A 101 -12.06 5.35 -8.63
N VAL A 102 -13.24 4.83 -8.30
CA VAL A 102 -13.61 3.45 -8.59
C VAL A 102 -13.69 3.18 -10.09
N ALA A 103 -14.30 4.09 -10.85
CA ALA A 103 -14.37 3.97 -12.31
C ALA A 103 -12.97 3.96 -12.94
N TYR A 104 -12.08 4.83 -12.47
CA TYR A 104 -10.69 4.89 -12.88
C TYR A 104 -9.95 3.57 -12.60
N LEU A 105 -10.04 3.04 -11.37
CA LEU A 105 -9.36 1.80 -11.00
C LEU A 105 -9.94 0.58 -11.71
N ARG A 106 -11.26 0.53 -11.98
CA ARG A 106 -11.87 -0.56 -12.77
C ARG A 106 -11.33 -0.64 -14.20
N ALA A 107 -10.87 0.47 -14.74
CA ALA A 107 -10.27 0.51 -16.07
C ALA A 107 -8.80 0.09 -16.10
N GLN A 108 -8.14 -0.08 -14.93
CA GLN A 108 -6.73 -0.42 -14.88
C GLN A 108 -6.50 -1.93 -15.04
N PRO A 109 -5.55 -2.35 -15.87
CA PRO A 109 -5.26 -3.77 -16.08
C PRO A 109 -4.89 -4.49 -14.79
N GLY A 110 -5.54 -5.63 -14.53
CA GLY A 110 -5.24 -6.49 -13.40
C GLY A 110 -5.77 -6.00 -12.04
N VAL A 111 -6.30 -4.79 -11.93
CA VAL A 111 -6.95 -4.30 -10.72
C VAL A 111 -8.31 -4.96 -10.53
N ARG A 112 -8.63 -5.33 -9.29
CA ARG A 112 -9.92 -5.93 -8.95
C ARG A 112 -10.56 -5.21 -7.76
N ILE A 113 -11.67 -4.52 -7.97
CA ILE A 113 -12.47 -3.91 -6.91
C ILE A 113 -13.22 -5.00 -6.14
N LEU A 114 -13.22 -4.93 -4.80
CA LEU A 114 -13.91 -5.87 -3.91
C LEU A 114 -15.29 -5.33 -3.50
N GLY A 115 -16.27 -5.59 -4.33
CA GLY A 115 -17.66 -5.13 -4.11
C GLY A 115 -17.90 -3.67 -4.54
N GLU A 116 -18.88 -3.04 -3.93
CA GLU A 116 -19.24 -1.65 -4.17
C GLU A 116 -18.84 -0.78 -2.96
N PRO A 117 -18.64 0.53 -3.14
CA PRO A 117 -18.34 1.43 -2.03
C PRO A 117 -19.38 1.31 -0.90
N GLN A 118 -18.88 1.19 0.32
CA GLN A 118 -19.70 1.02 1.52
C GLN A 118 -19.67 2.31 2.34
N PRO A 119 -20.81 2.87 2.75
CA PRO A 119 -20.85 3.92 3.74
C PRO A 119 -20.62 3.34 5.14
N LEU A 120 -19.91 4.07 5.99
CA LEU A 120 -19.80 3.77 7.41
C LEU A 120 -20.85 4.55 8.19
N ASP A 121 -21.93 3.87 8.60
CA ASP A 121 -23.00 4.37 9.46
C ASP A 121 -23.63 3.20 10.25
N PRO A 122 -23.81 3.28 11.58
CA PRO A 122 -23.44 4.37 12.47
C PRO A 122 -22.08 4.16 13.13
N GLY A 123 -21.46 5.23 13.63
CA GLY A 123 -20.25 5.13 14.44
C GLY A 123 -19.37 6.38 14.42
N SER A 124 -18.14 6.22 14.86
CA SER A 124 -17.15 7.32 14.91
C SER A 124 -16.74 7.81 13.53
N THR A 125 -16.89 6.98 12.52
CA THR A 125 -16.55 7.23 11.11
C THR A 125 -17.76 7.53 10.25
N ARG A 126 -18.89 7.85 10.87
CA ARG A 126 -20.11 8.23 10.14
C ARG A 126 -19.86 9.36 9.15
N GLY A 127 -20.26 9.15 7.90
CA GLY A 127 -20.03 10.06 6.78
C GLY A 127 -18.87 9.65 5.88
N ASP A 128 -18.05 8.70 6.31
CA ASP A 128 -17.02 8.07 5.52
C ASP A 128 -17.60 7.09 4.50
N SER A 129 -16.88 6.86 3.42
CA SER A 129 -17.13 5.76 2.48
C SER A 129 -15.82 5.13 2.06
N TRP A 130 -15.84 3.82 1.88
CA TRP A 130 -14.65 3.05 1.56
C TRP A 130 -14.95 1.90 0.60
N VAL A 131 -13.93 1.44 -0.09
CA VAL A 131 -13.95 0.22 -0.89
C VAL A 131 -12.55 -0.37 -0.98
N TYR A 132 -12.45 -1.69 -0.84
CA TYR A 132 -11.19 -2.38 -1.07
C TYR A 132 -10.99 -2.71 -2.55
N PHE A 133 -9.73 -2.76 -2.95
CA PHE A 133 -9.31 -3.27 -4.23
C PHE A 133 -8.00 -4.07 -4.10
N LEU A 134 -7.74 -4.91 -5.09
CA LEU A 134 -6.48 -5.64 -5.19
C LEU A 134 -5.67 -5.09 -6.36
N SER A 135 -4.36 -4.94 -6.11
CA SER A 135 -3.37 -4.70 -7.15
C SER A 135 -3.28 -5.88 -8.13
N PRO A 136 -2.57 -5.74 -9.26
CA PRO A 136 -2.37 -6.85 -10.22
C PRO A 136 -1.76 -8.12 -9.62
N TRP A 137 -0.99 -8.00 -8.54
CA TRP A 137 -0.39 -9.14 -7.83
C TRP A 137 -1.16 -9.56 -6.57
N GLY A 138 -2.32 -8.96 -6.29
CA GLY A 138 -3.21 -9.35 -5.20
C GLY A 138 -2.98 -8.63 -3.86
N MET A 139 -2.12 -7.63 -3.79
CA MET A 139 -1.97 -6.79 -2.58
C MET A 139 -3.25 -6.00 -2.34
N GLN A 140 -3.78 -6.10 -1.12
CA GLN A 140 -5.01 -5.40 -0.75
C GLN A 140 -4.74 -3.91 -0.49
N MET A 141 -5.61 -3.07 -1.03
CA MET A 141 -5.59 -1.62 -0.89
C MET A 141 -7.02 -1.11 -0.67
N GLU A 142 -7.15 0.14 -0.28
CA GLU A 142 -8.42 0.78 0.03
C GLU A 142 -8.51 2.15 -0.64
N LEU A 143 -9.67 2.47 -1.19
CA LEU A 143 -10.08 3.86 -1.40
C LEU A 143 -10.94 4.28 -0.22
N ILE A 144 -10.64 5.46 0.32
CA ILE A 144 -11.37 6.04 1.44
C ILE A 144 -11.72 7.50 1.14
N ARG A 145 -12.96 7.88 1.42
CA ARG A 145 -13.43 9.25 1.34
C ARG A 145 -13.90 9.71 2.71
N MET A 146 -13.19 10.64 3.30
CA MET A 146 -13.46 11.17 4.64
C MET A 146 -13.88 12.64 4.53
N PRO A 147 -15.19 12.98 4.56
CA PRO A 147 -15.64 14.35 4.52
C PRO A 147 -15.28 15.10 5.82
N PRO A 148 -15.19 16.43 5.79
CA PRO A 148 -15.02 17.24 7.01
C PRO A 148 -16.16 17.01 8.00
N GLY A 149 -15.89 17.11 9.30
CA GLY A 149 -16.92 17.00 10.34
C GLY A 149 -17.31 15.57 10.68
N MET A 150 -16.37 14.65 10.64
CA MET A 150 -16.57 13.24 11.02
C MET A 150 -17.10 13.10 12.46
N ALA A 151 -17.95 12.11 12.68
CA ALA A 151 -18.62 11.93 13.97
C ALA A 151 -17.66 11.75 15.18
N TYR A 152 -16.46 11.21 14.96
CA TYR A 152 -15.46 11.06 16.03
C TYR A 152 -14.98 12.42 16.56
N GLU A 153 -15.03 13.48 15.75
CA GLU A 153 -14.52 14.82 16.10
C GLU A 153 -15.31 15.48 17.27
N SER A 154 -16.54 15.02 17.51
CA SER A 154 -17.34 15.43 18.66
C SER A 154 -16.90 14.77 19.97
N ARG A 155 -16.05 13.72 19.91
CA ARG A 155 -15.68 12.88 21.06
C ARG A 155 -14.21 13.02 21.46
N THR A 156 -13.38 13.66 20.62
CA THR A 156 -11.96 13.85 20.87
C THR A 156 -11.45 15.13 20.22
N THR A 157 -10.38 15.69 20.78
CA THR A 157 -9.65 16.81 20.17
C THR A 157 -8.60 16.35 19.15
N THR A 158 -8.30 15.04 19.11
CA THR A 158 -7.40 14.47 18.11
C THR A 158 -8.04 14.54 16.73
N ARG A 159 -7.30 15.00 15.74
CA ARG A 159 -7.71 15.02 14.34
C ARG A 159 -6.85 14.05 13.57
N LEU A 160 -7.49 13.22 12.72
CA LEU A 160 -6.77 12.40 11.76
C LEU A 160 -6.17 13.33 10.70
N TYR A 161 -4.97 12.97 10.25
CA TYR A 161 -4.39 13.62 9.09
C TYR A 161 -5.27 13.33 7.87
N GLN A 162 -5.59 14.37 7.14
CA GLN A 162 -6.24 14.28 5.84
C GLN A 162 -5.38 15.02 4.83
N PRO A 163 -5.16 14.45 3.63
CA PRO A 163 -4.55 15.21 2.55
C PRO A 163 -5.38 16.46 2.27
N GLU A 164 -4.72 17.61 2.13
CA GLU A 164 -5.40 18.81 1.67
C GLU A 164 -5.80 18.59 0.20
N ASP A 165 -6.99 19.04 -0.17
CA ASP A 165 -7.40 19.10 -1.57
C ASP A 165 -6.50 20.14 -2.27
N HIS A 166 -5.64 19.68 -3.18
CA HIS A 166 -4.72 20.52 -3.97
C HIS A 166 -5.30 20.72 -5.38
#